data_9bfbf401f749f12619f3f02ced4b4bf4
#
_entry.id   9bfbf401f749f12619f3f02ced4b4bf4
#
_cell.length_a   1.000
_cell.length_b   1.000
_cell.length_c   1.000
_cell.angle_alpha   90.00
_cell.angle_beta   90.00
_cell.angle_gamma   90.00
#
_symmetry.space_group_name_H-M   'P 1'
#
loop_
_entity.id
_entity.type
_entity.pdbx_description
1 polymer ?
#
loop_
_entity_poly.entity_id
_entity_poly.type
_entity_poly.pdbx_seq_one_letter_code
_entity_poly.pdbx_strand_id
1 'polypeptide(L)' 'MKTKKASFRIILRPEPEGGYTVIVPSLPGCITYGEDIKEAMVMAEDAIKAYLESMKKHGEVFQDDRDTFEGMLTLQYA' A
#
# COMPACT_ATOMS: atom_id res chain seq x y z
N MET A 1 13.65 -22.69 -7.98
CA MET A 1 12.45 -22.15 -7.33
C MET A 1 12.03 -20.87 -8.00
N LYS A 2 10.77 -20.74 -8.33
CA LYS A 2 10.28 -19.55 -9.03
C LYS A 2 9.93 -18.45 -8.03
N THR A 3 10.43 -17.26 -8.29
CA THR A 3 10.09 -16.08 -7.52
C THR A 3 8.89 -15.41 -8.18
N LYS A 4 7.86 -15.11 -7.40
CA LYS A 4 6.69 -14.39 -7.88
C LYS A 4 6.81 -12.93 -7.48
N LYS A 5 6.35 -12.07 -8.37
CA LYS A 5 6.35 -10.64 -8.13
C LYS A 5 4.93 -10.10 -8.18
N ALA A 6 4.65 -9.16 -7.31
CA ALA A 6 3.37 -8.47 -7.29
C ALA A 6 3.64 -7.00 -7.05
N SER A 7 2.83 -6.15 -7.66
CA SER A 7 2.98 -4.70 -7.55
C SER A 7 1.75 -4.12 -6.88
N PHE A 8 1.94 -3.30 -5.86
CA PHE A 8 0.85 -2.66 -5.16
C PHE A 8 1.06 -1.16 -5.08
N ARG A 9 0.02 -0.40 -5.37
CA ARG A 9 0.05 1.04 -5.15
C ARG A 9 0.05 1.30 -3.66
N ILE A 10 0.81 2.27 -3.24
CA ILE A 10 0.77 2.73 -1.85
C ILE A 10 0.55 4.23 -1.87
N ILE A 11 -0.19 4.71 -0.89
CA ILE A 11 -0.44 6.13 -0.72
C ILE A 11 0.16 6.54 0.61
N LEU A 12 1.01 7.55 0.57
CA LEU A 12 1.63 8.09 1.77
C LEU A 12 0.99 9.44 2.04
N ARG A 13 0.14 9.50 3.06
CA ARG A 13 -0.57 10.72 3.41
C ARG A 13 0.16 11.42 4.56
N PRO A 14 0.64 12.64 4.35
CA PRO A 14 1.30 13.36 5.44
C PRO A 14 0.27 13.69 6.54
N GLU A 15 0.68 13.48 7.78
CA GLU A 15 -0.17 13.77 8.92
C GLU A 15 0.21 15.11 9.55
N PRO A 16 -0.76 15.86 10.10
CA PRO A 16 -0.48 17.18 10.69
C PRO A 16 0.57 17.13 11.80
N GLU A 17 0.62 16.06 12.56
CA GLU A 17 1.57 15.90 13.66
C GLU A 17 2.94 15.42 13.20
N GLY A 18 3.09 15.14 11.92
CA GLY A 18 4.31 14.60 11.35
C GLY A 18 4.14 13.14 10.97
N GLY A 19 5.02 12.67 10.10
CA GLY A 19 4.96 11.31 9.62
C GLY A 19 3.91 11.11 8.54
N TYR A 20 3.75 9.86 8.14
CA TYR A 20 2.87 9.50 7.03
C TYR A 20 2.04 8.28 7.38
N THR A 21 0.73 8.38 7.12
CA THR A 21 -0.13 7.21 7.11
C THR A 21 0.03 6.53 5.76
N VAL A 22 0.26 5.23 5.78
CA VAL A 22 0.46 4.44 4.56
C VAL A 22 -0.80 3.63 4.30
N ILE A 23 -1.34 3.76 3.11
CA ILE A 23 -2.56 3.05 2.71
C ILE A 23 -2.24 2.21 1.48
N VAL A 24 -2.67 0.95 1.48
CA VAL A 24 -2.53 0.06 0.32
C VAL A 24 -3.94 -0.19 -0.21
N PRO A 25 -4.38 0.58 -1.20
CA PRO A 25 -5.80 0.55 -1.62
C PRO A 25 -6.33 -0.81 -2.05
N SER A 26 -5.51 -1.61 -2.71
CA SER A 26 -5.98 -2.90 -3.21
C SER A 26 -6.03 -4.00 -2.15
N LEU A 27 -5.55 -3.72 -0.96
CA LEU A 27 -5.60 -4.63 0.17
C LEU A 27 -6.40 -3.97 1.29
N PRO A 28 -7.72 -4.18 1.33
CA PRO A 28 -8.57 -3.50 2.31
C PRO A 28 -8.09 -3.69 3.74
N GLY A 29 -7.96 -2.58 4.48
CA GLY A 29 -7.49 -2.62 5.85
C GLY A 29 -5.97 -2.66 6.00
N CYS A 30 -5.23 -2.73 4.90
CA CYS A 30 -3.77 -2.72 4.96
C CYS A 30 -3.30 -1.28 5.11
N ILE A 31 -3.13 -0.86 6.35
CA ILE A 31 -2.76 0.51 6.69
C ILE A 31 -1.63 0.44 7.71
N THR A 32 -0.63 1.30 7.54
CA THR A 32 0.48 1.38 8.47
C THR A 32 0.97 2.83 8.55
N TYR A 33 2.10 3.04 9.17
CA TYR A 33 2.58 4.39 9.46
C TYR A 33 4.11 4.41 9.42
N GLY A 34 4.67 5.53 9.00
CA GLY A 34 6.11 5.75 9.05
C GLY A 34 6.42 7.20 9.40
N GLU A 35 7.53 7.42 10.10
CA GLU A 35 7.94 8.74 10.54
C GLU A 35 8.40 9.62 9.38
N ASP A 36 8.95 8.98 8.34
CA ASP A 36 9.39 9.67 7.14
C ASP A 36 9.09 8.74 5.95
N ILE A 37 9.39 9.23 4.75
CA ILE A 37 9.08 8.46 3.54
C ILE A 37 9.84 7.13 3.50
N LYS A 38 11.10 7.15 3.90
CA LYS A 38 11.92 5.94 3.90
C LYS A 38 11.35 4.88 4.83
N GLU A 39 11.02 5.27 6.05
CA GLU A 39 10.43 4.34 7.01
C GLU A 39 9.05 3.88 6.54
N ALA A 40 8.26 4.81 5.98
CA ALA A 40 6.95 4.46 5.46
C ALA A 40 7.02 3.38 4.40
N MET A 41 8.03 3.44 3.51
CA MET A 41 8.21 2.42 2.49
C MET A 41 8.54 1.06 3.09
N VAL A 42 9.39 1.04 4.12
CA VAL A 42 9.73 -0.20 4.83
C VAL A 42 8.50 -0.79 5.51
N MET A 43 7.74 0.08 6.19
CA MET A 43 6.53 -0.36 6.88
C MET A 43 5.48 -0.86 5.90
N ALA A 44 5.38 -0.24 4.72
CA ALA A 44 4.47 -0.69 3.69
C ALA A 44 4.81 -2.11 3.24
N GLU A 45 6.09 -2.37 3.00
CA GLU A 45 6.53 -3.69 2.58
C GLU A 45 6.19 -4.75 3.62
N ASP A 46 6.48 -4.46 4.87
CA ASP A 46 6.18 -5.38 5.96
C ASP A 46 4.68 -5.66 6.08
N ALA A 47 3.88 -4.60 5.99
CA ALA A 47 2.42 -4.74 6.10
C ALA A 47 1.84 -5.56 4.95
N ILE A 48 2.32 -5.31 3.74
CA ILE A 48 1.85 -6.05 2.56
C ILE A 48 2.22 -7.52 2.69
N LYS A 49 3.46 -7.82 3.08
CA LYS A 49 3.90 -9.20 3.25
C LYS A 49 3.04 -9.94 4.26
N ALA A 50 2.77 -9.31 5.39
CA ALA A 50 1.93 -9.93 6.43
C ALA A 50 0.51 -10.14 5.93
N TYR A 51 -0.03 -9.18 5.19
CA TYR A 51 -1.37 -9.25 4.65
C TYR A 51 -1.50 -10.43 3.67
N LEU A 52 -0.55 -10.53 2.74
CA LEU A 52 -0.56 -11.60 1.74
C LEU A 52 -0.38 -12.98 2.38
N GLU A 53 0.43 -13.05 3.41
CA GLU A 53 0.62 -14.30 4.15
C GLU A 53 -0.67 -14.75 4.81
N SER A 54 -1.40 -13.81 5.41
CA SER A 54 -2.69 -14.09 6.02
C SER A 54 -3.70 -14.56 4.99
N MET A 55 -3.76 -13.90 3.82
CA MET A 55 -4.64 -14.31 2.74
C MET A 55 -4.35 -15.73 2.30
N LYS A 56 -3.06 -16.07 2.16
CA LYS A 56 -2.66 -17.39 1.74
C LYS A 56 -3.14 -18.45 2.73
N LYS A 57 -3.01 -18.17 4.03
CA LYS A 57 -3.47 -19.09 5.07
C LYS A 57 -4.96 -19.33 5.01
N HIS A 58 -5.73 -18.34 4.57
CA HIS A 58 -7.19 -18.44 4.50
C HIS A 58 -7.68 -18.85 3.11
N GLY A 59 -6.77 -19.25 2.22
CA GLY A 59 -7.15 -19.67 0.88
C GLY A 59 -7.68 -18.56 0.00
N GLU A 60 -7.40 -17.33 0.34
CA GLU A 60 -7.86 -16.17 -0.42
C GLU A 60 -6.86 -15.82 -1.52
N VAL A 61 -7.36 -15.23 -2.60
CA VAL A 61 -6.52 -14.77 -3.70
C VAL A 61 -6.61 -13.25 -3.78
N PHE A 62 -5.54 -12.63 -4.27
CA PHE A 62 -5.50 -11.19 -4.43
C PHE A 62 -5.25 -10.82 -5.88
N GLN A 63 -5.60 -9.58 -6.23
CA GLN A 63 -5.21 -8.97 -7.48
C GLN A 63 -4.24 -7.85 -7.17
N ASP A 64 -3.11 -7.83 -7.89
CA ASP A 64 -2.16 -6.75 -7.70
C ASP A 64 -2.49 -5.59 -8.65
N ASP A 65 -1.68 -4.55 -8.60
CA ASP A 65 -1.94 -3.31 -9.33
C ASP A 65 -1.09 -3.14 -10.58
N ARG A 66 -0.53 -4.22 -11.13
CA ARG A 66 0.38 -4.11 -12.27
C ARG A 66 -0.25 -3.42 -13.48
N ASP A 67 -1.55 -3.56 -13.64
CA ASP A 67 -2.27 -2.96 -14.76
C ASP A 67 -3.11 -1.75 -14.35
N THR A 68 -2.93 -1.27 -13.12
CA THR A 68 -3.68 -0.16 -12.58
C THR A 68 -2.93 1.15 -12.81
N PHE A 69 -3.62 2.13 -13.35
CA PHE A 69 -3.06 3.48 -13.47
C PHE A 69 -3.60 4.34 -12.35
N GLU A 70 -2.75 5.23 -11.85
CA GLU A 70 -3.20 6.22 -10.89
C GLU A 70 -2.75 7.58 -11.37
N GLY A 71 -3.48 8.58 -10.95
CA GLY A 71 -3.18 9.93 -11.34
C GLY A 71 -3.69 10.91 -10.32
N MET A 72 -3.28 12.15 -10.50
CA MET A 72 -3.75 13.24 -9.66
C MET A 72 -4.45 14.24 -10.55
N LEU A 73 -5.67 14.59 -10.20
CA LEU A 73 -6.46 15.53 -10.98
C LEU A 73 -6.72 16.77 -10.12
N THR A 74 -6.26 17.89 -10.62
CA THR A 74 -6.47 19.16 -9.91
C THR A 74 -7.52 19.95 -10.64
N LEU A 75 -8.53 20.38 -9.90
CA LEU A 75 -9.65 21.15 -10.46
C LEU A 75 -9.74 22.49 -9.80
N GLN A 76 -10.20 23.44 -10.57
CA GLN A 76 -10.62 24.72 -10.05
C GLN A 76 -12.13 24.66 -9.84
N TYR A 77 -12.60 25.07 -8.68
CA TYR A 77 -14.03 24.97 -8.37
C TYR A 77 -14.52 26.25 -7.67
N ALA A 78 -15.83 26.48 -7.73
CA ALA A 78 -16.46 27.68 -7.13
C ALA A 78 -17.05 27.37 -5.78
#